data_e833e2fca5e60a7cd39cc54fb75cf11f
#
_entry.id   e833e2fca5e60a7cd39cc54fb75cf11f
#
_cell.length_a   1.000
_cell.length_b   1.000
_cell.length_c   1.000
_cell.angle_alpha   90.00
_cell.angle_beta   90.00
_cell.angle_gamma   90.00
#
_symmetry.space_group_name_H-M   'P 1'
#
loop_
_entity.id
_entity.type
_entity.pdbx_description
1 polymer ?
#
loop_
_entity_poly.entity_id
_entity_poly.type
_entity_poly.pdbx_seq_one_letter_code
_entity_poly.pdbx_strand_id
1 'polypeptide(L)'
;SLKCVETLVNKFPKQIVGVKDSSYNLYENLKLKNFSILPGSEIKLLKGLELGCSGIITATCNVTAELSRQVYDDFFAGKKQLYNDKLCDVRSTFDKYNLISGLHTFCAQNDNLYKNILPPLSLLNKNDEEELMNRLKDLKFYNKPTLAA
;
A
#
# COMPACT_ATOMS: atom_id res chain seq x y z
N SER A 1 -5.43 14.87 13.32
CA SER A 1 -6.78 14.63 13.85
C SER A 1 -7.84 15.01 12.82
N LEU A 2 -9.04 14.45 12.92
CA LEU A 2 -10.21 14.79 12.09
C LEU A 2 -10.42 16.30 12.00
N LYS A 3 -10.53 16.96 13.17
CA LYS A 3 -10.74 18.41 13.27
C LYS A 3 -9.66 19.22 12.53
N CYS A 4 -8.41 18.77 12.54
CA CYS A 4 -7.33 19.42 11.81
C CYS A 4 -7.57 19.36 10.30
N VAL A 5 -7.92 18.19 9.77
CA VAL A 5 -8.21 18.01 8.34
C VAL A 5 -9.41 18.86 7.93
N GLU A 6 -10.52 18.80 8.67
CA GLU A 6 -11.70 19.64 8.41
C GLU A 6 -11.38 21.12 8.41
N THR A 7 -10.60 21.59 9.39
CA THR A 7 -10.19 23.01 9.47
C THR A 7 -9.37 23.42 8.25
N LEU A 8 -8.40 22.58 7.84
CA LEU A 8 -7.53 22.87 6.70
C LEU A 8 -8.31 22.87 5.38
N VAL A 9 -9.20 21.90 5.17
CA VAL A 9 -10.03 21.82 3.96
C VAL A 9 -10.97 23.03 3.88
N ASN A 10 -11.62 23.39 4.98
CA ASN A 10 -12.49 24.58 5.03
C ASN A 10 -11.73 25.88 4.75
N LYS A 11 -10.48 25.97 5.20
CA LYS A 11 -9.65 27.18 5.02
C LYS A 11 -9.00 27.24 3.63
N PHE A 12 -8.67 26.09 3.04
CA PHE A 12 -7.95 25.98 1.77
C PHE A 12 -8.60 24.97 0.80
N PRO A 13 -9.90 25.13 0.46
CA PRO A 13 -10.66 24.11 -0.27
C PRO A 13 -10.18 23.86 -1.71
N LYS A 14 -9.44 24.80 -2.31
CA LYS A 14 -8.88 24.65 -3.65
C LYS A 14 -7.50 23.99 -3.67
N GLN A 15 -6.78 24.00 -2.54
CA GLN A 15 -5.43 23.47 -2.42
C GLN A 15 -5.41 22.10 -1.75
N ILE A 16 -6.26 21.90 -0.73
CA ILE A 16 -6.28 20.67 0.06
C ILE A 16 -7.47 19.82 -0.39
N VAL A 17 -7.23 18.97 -1.38
CA VAL A 17 -8.25 18.16 -2.08
C VAL A 17 -8.25 16.68 -1.68
N GLY A 18 -7.36 16.28 -0.78
CA GLY A 18 -7.27 14.91 -0.32
C GLY A 18 -6.31 14.72 0.84
N VAL A 19 -6.31 13.51 1.40
CA VAL A 19 -5.44 13.11 2.50
C VAL A 19 -5.01 11.65 2.34
N LYS A 20 -3.72 11.37 2.60
CA LYS A 20 -3.26 10.01 2.90
C LYS A 20 -3.56 9.71 4.36
N ASP A 21 -4.34 8.66 4.61
CA ASP A 21 -4.72 8.24 5.96
C ASP A 21 -3.89 7.04 6.43
N SER A 22 -2.82 7.32 7.19
CA SER A 22 -2.03 6.29 7.87
C SER A 22 -2.48 6.05 9.31
N SER A 23 -3.46 6.82 9.82
CA SER A 23 -4.01 6.66 11.17
C SER A 23 -5.14 5.64 11.24
N TYR A 24 -5.67 5.23 10.07
CA TYR A 24 -6.76 4.27 9.90
C TYR A 24 -8.12 4.67 10.48
N ASN A 25 -8.33 5.93 10.81
CA ASN A 25 -9.60 6.41 11.35
C ASN A 25 -10.29 7.48 10.48
N LEU A 26 -9.57 8.14 9.60
CA LEU A 26 -10.15 9.18 8.74
C LEU A 26 -11.08 8.57 7.70
N TYR A 27 -10.68 7.47 7.04
CA TYR A 27 -11.46 6.86 5.97
C TYR A 27 -12.83 6.32 6.44
N GLU A 28 -12.99 6.02 7.72
CA GLU A 28 -14.25 5.56 8.30
C GLU A 28 -15.12 6.74 8.78
N ASN A 29 -14.49 7.79 9.27
CA ASN A 29 -15.16 8.84 10.04
C ASN A 29 -15.25 10.19 9.32
N LEU A 30 -14.34 10.49 8.38
CA LEU A 30 -14.32 11.77 7.67
C LEU A 30 -15.22 11.71 6.43
N LYS A 31 -16.18 12.63 6.35
CA LYS A 31 -17.08 12.78 5.21
C LYS A 31 -17.03 14.22 4.71
N LEU A 32 -16.24 14.45 3.67
CA LEU A 32 -16.10 15.76 3.03
C LEU A 32 -16.43 15.64 1.55
N LYS A 33 -17.19 16.61 1.02
CA LYS A 33 -17.51 16.66 -0.42
C LYS A 33 -16.26 17.02 -1.22
N ASN A 34 -16.09 16.39 -2.38
CA ASN A 34 -14.97 16.65 -3.31
C ASN A 34 -13.59 16.52 -2.65
N PHE A 35 -13.44 15.54 -1.74
CA PHE A 35 -12.22 15.32 -1.00
C PHE A 35 -11.84 13.84 -1.05
N SER A 36 -10.62 13.56 -1.50
CA SER A 36 -10.10 12.20 -1.64
C SER A 36 -9.47 11.70 -0.36
N ILE A 37 -9.91 10.55 0.12
CA ILE A 37 -9.27 9.84 1.23
C ILE A 37 -8.57 8.61 0.67
N LEU A 38 -7.29 8.44 1.03
CA LEU A 38 -6.44 7.36 0.54
C LEU A 38 -5.79 6.65 1.73
N PRO A 39 -6.39 5.54 2.22
CA PRO A 39 -5.79 4.72 3.27
C PRO A 39 -4.36 4.27 2.94
N GLY A 40 -3.55 4.10 3.97
CA GLY A 40 -2.12 3.80 3.85
C GLY A 40 -1.79 2.29 3.82
N SER A 41 -2.74 1.43 3.47
CA SER A 41 -2.53 -0.02 3.45
C SER A 41 -3.45 -0.71 2.45
N GLU A 42 -2.93 -1.73 1.77
CA GLU A 42 -3.68 -2.61 0.86
C GLU A 42 -4.82 -3.34 1.58
N ILE A 43 -4.65 -3.70 2.84
CA ILE A 43 -5.69 -4.33 3.68
C ILE A 43 -6.93 -3.44 3.79
N LYS A 44 -6.77 -2.14 3.60
CA LYS A 44 -7.85 -1.15 3.66
C LYS A 44 -8.45 -0.81 2.28
N LEU A 45 -7.91 -1.36 1.19
CA LEU A 45 -8.35 -0.98 -0.16
C LEU A 45 -9.84 -1.26 -0.37
N LEU A 46 -10.24 -2.52 -0.28
CA LEU A 46 -11.64 -2.91 -0.57
C LEU A 46 -12.62 -2.20 0.37
N LYS A 47 -12.36 -2.24 1.69
CA LYS A 47 -13.20 -1.54 2.67
C LYS A 47 -13.23 -0.03 2.46
N GLY A 48 -12.11 0.55 2.10
CA GLY A 48 -12.02 1.98 1.77
C GLY A 48 -12.89 2.33 0.57
N LEU A 49 -12.84 1.55 -0.51
CA LEU A 49 -13.68 1.74 -1.70
C LEU A 49 -15.18 1.65 -1.36
N GLU A 50 -15.59 0.67 -0.56
CA GLU A 50 -16.97 0.54 -0.06
C GLU A 50 -17.43 1.79 0.72
N LEU A 51 -16.52 2.46 1.41
CA LEU A 51 -16.77 3.69 2.17
C LEU A 51 -16.61 4.98 1.34
N GLY A 52 -16.29 4.84 0.05
CA GLY A 52 -16.16 5.97 -0.89
C GLY A 52 -14.77 6.60 -0.93
N CYS A 53 -13.74 5.90 -0.46
CA CYS A 53 -12.35 6.32 -0.66
C CYS A 53 -11.94 6.25 -2.13
N SER A 54 -10.97 7.07 -2.52
CA SER A 54 -10.53 7.17 -3.92
C SER A 54 -9.49 6.11 -4.32
N GLY A 55 -8.99 5.33 -3.38
CA GLY A 55 -7.93 4.35 -3.57
C GLY A 55 -7.02 4.30 -2.35
N ILE A 56 -5.75 3.92 -2.53
CA ILE A 56 -4.75 3.82 -1.46
C ILE A 56 -3.42 4.49 -1.87
N ILE A 57 -2.63 4.92 -0.89
CA ILE A 57 -1.23 5.31 -1.06
C ILE A 57 -0.39 4.53 -0.06
N THR A 58 0.35 3.52 -0.51
CA THR A 58 1.10 2.62 0.36
C THR A 58 2.52 2.40 -0.14
N ALA A 59 3.42 2.04 0.77
CA ALA A 59 4.80 1.70 0.41
C ALA A 59 4.86 0.38 -0.39
N THR A 60 4.04 -0.61 -0.03
CA THR A 60 4.01 -1.91 -0.71
C THR A 60 3.42 -1.84 -2.11
N CYS A 61 2.68 -0.79 -2.48
CA CYS A 61 2.25 -0.58 -3.86
C CYS A 61 3.41 -0.42 -4.86
N ASN A 62 4.63 -0.16 -4.40
CA ASN A 62 5.81 -0.24 -5.28
C ASN A 62 6.00 -1.65 -5.88
N VAL A 63 5.48 -2.69 -5.24
CA VAL A 63 5.57 -4.09 -5.71
C VAL A 63 4.19 -4.74 -5.91
N THR A 64 3.12 -4.19 -5.33
CA THR A 64 1.76 -4.74 -5.41
C THR A 64 0.82 -3.96 -6.34
N ALA A 65 1.35 -2.99 -7.11
CA ALA A 65 0.52 -2.08 -7.92
C ALA A 65 -0.46 -2.82 -8.84
N GLU A 66 -0.02 -3.87 -9.55
CA GLU A 66 -0.89 -4.66 -10.44
C GLU A 66 -2.03 -5.34 -9.69
N LEU A 67 -1.74 -5.98 -8.53
CA LEU A 67 -2.76 -6.62 -7.70
C LEU A 67 -3.73 -5.59 -7.13
N SER A 68 -3.22 -4.47 -6.64
CA SER A 68 -4.04 -3.37 -6.11
C SER A 68 -4.95 -2.79 -7.20
N ARG A 69 -4.41 -2.61 -8.41
CA ARG A 69 -5.17 -2.14 -9.55
C ARG A 69 -6.27 -3.13 -9.95
N GLN A 70 -6.00 -4.42 -9.95
CA GLN A 70 -6.99 -5.45 -10.27
C GLN A 70 -8.14 -5.45 -9.25
N VAL A 71 -7.85 -5.37 -7.94
CA VAL A 71 -8.87 -5.26 -6.88
C VAL A 71 -9.72 -4.00 -7.09
N TYR A 72 -9.10 -2.88 -7.39
CA TYR A 72 -9.77 -1.62 -7.66
C TYR A 72 -10.70 -1.71 -8.87
N ASP A 73 -10.23 -2.22 -9.99
CA ASP A 73 -11.01 -2.34 -11.23
C ASP A 73 -12.16 -3.32 -11.09
N ASP A 74 -11.95 -4.45 -10.43
CA ASP A 74 -12.98 -5.45 -10.16
C ASP A 74 -14.08 -4.88 -9.24
N PHE A 75 -13.73 -4.04 -8.28
CA PHE A 75 -14.71 -3.35 -7.44
C PHE A 75 -15.63 -2.45 -8.26
N PHE A 76 -15.08 -1.57 -9.08
CA PHE A 76 -15.88 -0.65 -9.89
C PHE A 76 -16.63 -1.33 -11.03
N ALA A 77 -16.14 -2.49 -11.49
CA ALA A 77 -16.84 -3.32 -12.48
C ALA A 77 -17.91 -4.23 -11.86
N GLY A 78 -18.11 -4.19 -10.53
CA GLY A 78 -19.05 -5.07 -9.82
C GLY A 78 -18.68 -6.56 -9.89
N LYS A 79 -17.40 -6.88 -10.12
CA LYS A 79 -16.92 -8.25 -10.22
C LYS A 79 -16.59 -8.84 -8.86
N LYS A 80 -16.53 -10.18 -8.80
CA LYS A 80 -16.07 -10.91 -7.62
C LYS A 80 -14.60 -10.56 -7.32
N GLN A 81 -14.30 -10.27 -6.07
CA GLN A 81 -12.96 -9.91 -5.59
C GLN A 81 -12.08 -11.16 -5.40
N LEU A 82 -11.49 -11.66 -6.49
CA LEU A 82 -10.67 -12.87 -6.48
C LEU A 82 -9.23 -12.64 -5.97
N TYR A 83 -8.77 -11.39 -6.00
CA TYR A 83 -7.38 -11.04 -5.72
C TYR A 83 -7.18 -10.30 -4.40
N ASN A 84 -8.27 -9.88 -3.73
CA ASN A 84 -8.18 -9.09 -2.50
C ASN A 84 -7.47 -9.86 -1.37
N ASP A 85 -7.81 -11.13 -1.17
CA ASP A 85 -7.20 -11.94 -0.10
C ASP A 85 -5.68 -12.08 -0.34
N LYS A 86 -5.28 -12.42 -1.57
CA LYS A 86 -3.86 -12.47 -1.93
C LYS A 86 -3.16 -11.13 -1.72
N LEU A 87 -3.78 -10.02 -2.08
CA LEU A 87 -3.24 -8.68 -1.87
C LEU A 87 -3.01 -8.40 -0.39
N CYS A 88 -3.99 -8.72 0.45
CA CYS A 88 -3.90 -8.59 1.91
C CYS A 88 -2.81 -9.47 2.52
N ASP A 89 -2.68 -10.72 2.06
CA ASP A 89 -1.68 -11.66 2.54
C ASP A 89 -0.26 -11.23 2.18
N VAL A 90 -0.05 -10.73 0.95
CA VAL A 90 1.23 -10.15 0.53
C VAL A 90 1.58 -8.95 1.41
N ARG A 91 0.63 -8.03 1.62
CA ARG A 91 0.83 -6.88 2.52
C ARG A 91 1.19 -7.34 3.93
N SER A 92 0.42 -8.25 4.51
CA SER A 92 0.64 -8.78 5.86
C SER A 92 1.99 -9.49 6.01
N THR A 93 2.51 -10.06 4.93
CA THR A 93 3.84 -10.67 4.90
C THR A 93 4.93 -9.62 5.09
N PHE A 94 4.84 -8.49 4.37
CA PHE A 94 5.79 -7.38 4.53
C PHE A 94 5.67 -6.68 5.89
N ASP A 95 4.47 -6.60 6.47
CA ASP A 95 4.22 -5.93 7.76
C ASP A 95 4.91 -6.63 8.96
N LYS A 96 5.44 -7.83 8.78
CA LYS A 96 6.22 -8.55 9.81
C LYS A 96 7.62 -7.97 10.03
N TYR A 97 8.10 -7.16 9.10
CA TYR A 97 9.45 -6.59 9.10
C TYR A 97 9.38 -5.06 9.08
N ASN A 98 10.54 -4.41 9.24
CA ASN A 98 10.60 -3.01 8.82
C ASN A 98 10.23 -2.95 7.33
N LEU A 99 9.16 -2.24 7.02
CA LEU A 99 8.52 -2.26 5.71
C LEU A 99 9.47 -1.81 4.59
N ILE A 100 10.26 -0.77 4.83
CA ILE A 100 11.22 -0.25 3.86
C ILE A 100 12.35 -1.27 3.64
N SER A 101 12.90 -1.82 4.73
CA SER A 101 13.93 -2.87 4.67
C SER A 101 13.45 -4.10 3.91
N GLY A 102 12.23 -4.57 4.17
CA GLY A 102 11.62 -5.71 3.47
C GLY A 102 11.44 -5.46 1.98
N LEU A 103 10.93 -4.29 1.60
CA LEU A 103 10.75 -3.91 0.20
C LEU A 103 12.09 -3.81 -0.54
N HIS A 104 13.09 -3.15 0.05
CA HIS A 104 14.43 -3.08 -0.53
C HIS A 104 15.05 -4.47 -0.71
N THR A 105 14.95 -5.33 0.32
CA THR A 105 15.46 -6.71 0.25
C THR A 105 14.77 -7.51 -0.85
N PHE A 106 13.44 -7.39 -0.98
CA PHE A 106 12.68 -8.06 -2.04
C PHE A 106 13.06 -7.54 -3.44
N CYS A 107 13.14 -6.24 -3.64
CA CYS A 107 13.51 -5.65 -4.92
C CYS A 107 14.96 -5.95 -5.30
N ALA A 108 15.86 -6.04 -4.33
CA ALA A 108 17.28 -6.34 -4.53
C ALA A 108 17.55 -7.74 -5.13
N GLN A 109 16.56 -8.63 -5.11
CA GLN A 109 16.66 -9.94 -5.79
C GLN A 109 16.80 -9.78 -7.32
N ASN A 110 16.25 -8.74 -7.90
CA ASN A 110 16.28 -8.52 -9.36
C ASN A 110 17.14 -7.30 -9.77
N ASP A 111 17.33 -6.35 -8.86
CA ASP A 111 18.09 -5.12 -9.15
C ASP A 111 18.96 -4.72 -7.97
N ASN A 112 20.26 -4.79 -8.16
CA ASN A 112 21.26 -4.45 -7.14
C ASN A 112 21.21 -2.99 -6.67
N LEU A 113 20.58 -2.07 -7.40
CA LEU A 113 20.40 -0.69 -6.96
C LEU A 113 19.61 -0.62 -5.66
N TYR A 114 18.66 -1.53 -5.44
CA TYR A 114 17.88 -1.61 -4.18
C TYR A 114 18.68 -2.04 -2.96
N LYS A 115 19.94 -2.48 -3.13
CA LYS A 115 20.85 -2.70 -2.00
C LYS A 115 21.31 -1.39 -1.35
N ASN A 116 21.18 -0.27 -2.05
CA ASN A 116 21.51 1.05 -1.53
C ASN A 116 20.33 1.60 -0.73
N ILE A 117 20.31 1.28 0.55
CA ILE A 117 19.31 1.79 1.50
C ILE A 117 19.94 2.84 2.40
N LEU A 118 19.18 3.93 2.68
CA LEU A 118 19.70 5.03 3.50
C LEU A 118 19.69 4.69 5.00
N PRO A 119 20.77 4.99 5.75
CA PRO A 119 20.79 4.87 7.18
C PRO A 119 19.68 5.74 7.85
N PRO A 120 19.17 5.32 9.01
CA PRO A 120 19.55 4.16 9.83
C PRO A 120 18.96 2.82 9.38
N LEU A 121 18.30 2.76 8.24
CA LEU A 121 17.73 1.52 7.71
C LEU A 121 18.83 0.63 7.11
N SER A 122 18.58 -0.67 7.10
CA SER A 122 19.42 -1.70 6.48
C SER A 122 18.54 -2.73 5.75
N LEU A 123 19.13 -3.51 4.87
CA LEU A 123 18.46 -4.71 4.36
C LEU A 123 18.15 -5.67 5.52
N LEU A 124 17.22 -6.58 5.30
CA LEU A 124 16.93 -7.65 6.24
C LEU A 124 18.17 -8.53 6.43
N ASN A 125 18.31 -9.13 7.63
CA ASN A 125 19.29 -10.18 7.84
C ASN A 125 18.92 -11.43 7.04
N LYS A 126 19.85 -12.40 6.90
CA LYS A 126 19.64 -13.58 6.07
C LYS A 126 18.42 -14.42 6.46
N ASN A 127 18.17 -14.59 7.76
CA ASN A 127 17.04 -15.41 8.23
C ASN A 127 15.71 -14.74 7.87
N ASP A 128 15.58 -13.45 8.12
CA ASP A 128 14.38 -12.67 7.78
C ASP A 128 14.17 -12.57 6.27
N GLU A 129 15.26 -12.45 5.49
CA GLU A 129 15.21 -12.47 4.03
C GLU A 129 14.67 -13.81 3.51
N GLU A 130 15.23 -14.93 3.98
CA GLU A 130 14.79 -16.28 3.60
C GLU A 130 13.32 -16.52 3.98
N GLU A 131 12.92 -16.10 5.18
CA GLU A 131 11.53 -16.23 5.61
C GLU A 131 10.59 -15.40 4.74
N LEU A 132 10.92 -14.12 4.46
CA LEU A 132 10.15 -13.26 3.58
C LEU A 132 9.97 -13.88 2.19
N MET A 133 11.08 -14.33 1.56
CA MET A 133 11.05 -14.92 0.21
C MET A 133 10.22 -16.20 0.16
N ASN A 134 10.34 -17.09 1.16
CA ASN A 134 9.56 -18.31 1.22
C ASN A 134 8.07 -18.03 1.34
N ARG A 135 7.66 -17.10 2.22
CA ARG A 135 6.25 -16.70 2.37
C ARG A 135 5.67 -16.09 1.10
N LEU A 136 6.42 -15.22 0.42
CA LEU A 136 5.97 -14.64 -0.84
C LEU A 136 5.88 -15.68 -1.97
N LYS A 137 6.80 -16.64 -1.99
CA LYS A 137 6.76 -17.79 -2.92
C LYS A 137 5.53 -18.66 -2.71
N ASP A 138 5.17 -18.97 -1.46
CA ASP A 138 3.96 -19.73 -1.12
C ASP A 138 2.68 -19.02 -1.61
N LEU A 139 2.67 -17.69 -1.54
CA LEU A 139 1.61 -16.83 -2.11
C LEU A 139 1.69 -16.71 -3.64
N LYS A 140 2.67 -17.36 -4.28
CA LYS A 140 2.96 -17.21 -5.73
C LYS A 140 3.09 -15.72 -6.13
N PHE A 141 3.75 -14.96 -5.27
CA PHE A 141 4.06 -13.56 -5.49
C PHE A 141 5.56 -13.41 -5.75
N TYR A 142 5.91 -13.03 -6.96
CA TYR A 142 7.28 -12.95 -7.44
C TYR A 142 7.63 -11.52 -7.81
N ASN A 143 8.87 -11.15 -7.56
CA ASN A 143 9.40 -9.89 -8.04
C ASN A 143 9.51 -9.94 -9.57
N LYS A 144 8.75 -9.10 -10.25
CA LYS A 144 8.89 -8.94 -11.70
C LYS A 144 10.02 -7.94 -11.97
N PRO A 145 10.84 -8.15 -13.03
CA PRO A 145 11.79 -7.13 -13.44
C PRO A 145 11.04 -5.81 -13.65
N THR A 146 11.53 -4.74 -13.05
CA THR A 146 11.02 -3.41 -13.32
C THR A 146 11.31 -3.12 -14.78
N LEU A 147 10.29 -3.05 -15.63
CA LEU A 147 10.47 -2.49 -16.95
C LEU A 147 10.84 -1.02 -16.71
N ALA A 148 12.10 -0.71 -16.96
CA ALA A 148 12.55 0.68 -16.97
C ALA A 148 11.65 1.46 -17.93
N ALA A 149 10.99 2.48 -17.38
CA ALA A 149 10.20 3.41 -18.18
C ALA A 149 11.11 4.27 -19.05
#